data_b8d9227bd2d7d484bb2d56b43c5f073d
#
_entry.id   b8d9227bd2d7d484bb2d56b43c5f073d
#
_cell.length_a   1.000
_cell.length_b   1.000
_cell.length_c   1.000
_cell.angle_alpha   90.00
_cell.angle_beta   90.00
_cell.angle_gamma   90.00
#
_symmetry.space_group_name_H-M   'P 1'
#
loop_
_entity.id
_entity.type
_entity.pdbx_description
1 polymer ?
#
loop_
_entity_poly.entity_id
_entity_poly.type
_entity_poly.pdbx_seq_one_letter_code
_entity_poly.pdbx_strand_id
1 'polypeptide(L)'
;MIQAIRAGLSFRTKRLIRGKLLRIKTVRRFVRGEDGIAAVEFGIVAAPFLALMFAIMETAIVFFASQTLETAVADSARLIMTGQAQQGSFTQAQFKTAVCSKILGLFDCANGIKIDVKTYSSFSTVSTAKPIDANGNLLTNFGYTPGNPGDIVVVRLMYEWPIYVSLLGFNLADMAGGKRLIIATAAFRNEPYQ
;
A
#
# COMPACT_ATOMS: atom_id res chain seq x y z
N MET A 1 -70.14 -4.44 21.43
CA MET A 1 -68.77 -3.94 21.37
C MET A 1 -67.69 -5.04 21.39
N ILE A 2 -67.96 -6.30 21.68
CA ILE A 2 -67.00 -7.41 21.79
C ILE A 2 -66.77 -8.14 20.46
N GLN A 3 -67.69 -8.12 19.52
CA GLN A 3 -67.53 -8.81 18.22
C GLN A 3 -66.60 -8.12 17.20
N ALA A 4 -66.43 -6.80 17.32
CA ALA A 4 -65.58 -6.05 16.39
C ALA A 4 -64.05 -6.28 16.65
N ILE A 5 -63.68 -6.60 17.88
CA ILE A 5 -62.26 -6.82 18.25
C ILE A 5 -61.75 -8.16 17.76
N ARG A 6 -62.60 -9.19 17.69
CA ARG A 6 -62.21 -10.52 17.19
C ARG A 6 -61.97 -10.57 15.70
N ALA A 7 -62.66 -9.75 14.90
CA ALA A 7 -62.43 -9.68 13.46
C ALA A 7 -61.14 -9.00 13.07
N GLY A 8 -60.71 -7.98 13.83
CA GLY A 8 -59.46 -7.26 13.56
C GLY A 8 -58.18 -8.06 13.85
N LEU A 9 -58.17 -8.90 14.89
CA LEU A 9 -57.00 -9.74 15.23
C LEU A 9 -56.81 -10.90 14.22
N SER A 10 -57.91 -11.47 13.68
CA SER A 10 -57.87 -12.56 12.71
C SER A 10 -57.26 -12.11 11.37
N PHE A 11 -57.48 -10.86 10.98
CA PHE A 11 -57.00 -10.35 9.68
C PHE A 11 -55.51 -10.00 9.73
N ARG A 12 -55.00 -9.53 10.85
CA ARG A 12 -53.61 -9.16 10.99
C ARG A 12 -52.66 -10.37 11.08
N THR A 13 -53.07 -11.42 11.77
CA THR A 13 -52.30 -12.67 11.88
C THR A 13 -52.25 -13.46 10.58
N LYS A 14 -53.35 -13.49 9.80
CA LYS A 14 -53.37 -14.13 8.47
C LYS A 14 -52.41 -13.45 7.46
N ARG A 15 -52.23 -12.11 7.52
CA ARG A 15 -51.33 -11.36 6.64
C ARG A 15 -49.86 -11.63 6.95
N LEU A 16 -49.50 -11.73 8.23
CA LEU A 16 -48.13 -12.01 8.68
C LEU A 16 -47.71 -13.45 8.35
N ILE A 17 -48.59 -14.40 8.50
CA ILE A 17 -48.33 -15.83 8.17
C ILE A 17 -48.19 -16.02 6.65
N ARG A 18 -48.99 -15.31 5.84
CA ARG A 18 -48.89 -15.38 4.37
C ARG A 18 -47.58 -14.80 3.83
N GLY A 19 -47.08 -13.72 4.41
CA GLY A 19 -45.76 -13.13 4.06
C GLY A 19 -44.60 -14.02 4.36
N LYS A 20 -44.59 -14.70 5.53
CA LYS A 20 -43.54 -15.66 5.92
C LYS A 20 -43.55 -16.93 5.06
N LEU A 21 -44.75 -17.46 4.74
CA LEU A 21 -44.90 -18.63 3.89
C LEU A 21 -44.50 -18.38 2.43
N LEU A 22 -44.73 -17.17 1.91
CA LEU A 22 -44.29 -16.77 0.58
C LEU A 22 -42.76 -16.68 0.51
N ARG A 23 -42.10 -16.14 1.53
CA ARG A 23 -40.65 -16.07 1.60
C ARG A 23 -39.98 -17.45 1.65
N ILE A 24 -40.55 -18.37 2.43
CA ILE A 24 -40.03 -19.75 2.53
C ILE A 24 -40.24 -20.52 1.21
N LYS A 25 -41.39 -20.31 0.50
CA LYS A 25 -41.64 -20.94 -0.80
C LYS A 25 -40.68 -20.43 -1.88
N THR A 26 -40.36 -19.13 -1.89
CA THR A 26 -39.40 -18.55 -2.84
C THR A 26 -38.01 -19.08 -2.64
N VAL A 27 -37.51 -19.13 -1.38
CA VAL A 27 -36.20 -19.71 -1.05
C VAL A 27 -36.15 -21.21 -1.39
N ARG A 28 -37.22 -21.97 -1.08
CA ARG A 28 -37.29 -23.41 -1.39
C ARG A 28 -37.36 -23.69 -2.88
N ARG A 29 -37.93 -22.79 -3.67
CA ARG A 29 -37.99 -22.88 -5.15
C ARG A 29 -36.64 -22.55 -5.77
N PHE A 30 -35.90 -21.60 -5.18
CA PHE A 30 -34.55 -21.26 -5.60
C PHE A 30 -33.54 -22.40 -5.32
N VAL A 31 -33.67 -23.07 -4.15
CA VAL A 31 -32.80 -24.18 -3.76
C VAL A 31 -33.11 -25.48 -4.54
N ARG A 32 -34.33 -25.62 -5.10
CA ARG A 32 -34.75 -26.80 -5.91
C ARG A 32 -34.64 -26.60 -7.42
N GLY A 33 -34.34 -25.39 -7.88
CA GLY A 33 -34.13 -25.14 -9.31
C GLY A 33 -32.71 -25.56 -9.69
N GLU A 34 -32.56 -26.51 -10.57
CA GLU A 34 -31.27 -26.98 -11.09
C GLU A 34 -30.47 -25.84 -11.75
N ASP A 35 -31.14 -24.85 -12.30
CA ASP A 35 -30.54 -23.63 -12.88
C ASP A 35 -29.79 -22.76 -11.84
N GLY A 36 -30.13 -22.88 -10.55
CA GLY A 36 -29.46 -22.16 -9.45
C GLY A 36 -28.18 -22.85 -8.93
N ILE A 37 -28.02 -24.14 -9.14
CA ILE A 37 -26.92 -24.94 -8.61
C ILE A 37 -25.60 -24.50 -9.26
N ALA A 38 -25.58 -24.38 -10.58
CA ALA A 38 -24.41 -23.91 -11.34
C ALA A 38 -23.95 -22.50 -10.91
N ALA A 39 -24.89 -21.59 -10.61
CA ALA A 39 -24.56 -20.25 -10.13
C ALA A 39 -23.93 -20.27 -8.74
N VAL A 40 -24.39 -21.16 -7.84
CA VAL A 40 -23.82 -21.32 -6.50
C VAL A 40 -22.45 -21.98 -6.56
N GLU A 41 -22.27 -23.02 -7.37
CA GLU A 41 -20.98 -23.67 -7.60
C GLU A 41 -19.96 -22.68 -8.17
N PHE A 42 -20.34 -21.92 -9.19
CA PHE A 42 -19.51 -20.86 -9.73
C PHE A 42 -19.14 -19.81 -8.68
N GLY A 43 -20.10 -19.34 -7.87
CA GLY A 43 -19.85 -18.36 -6.82
C GLY A 43 -18.85 -18.83 -5.75
N ILE A 44 -18.94 -20.11 -5.36
CA ILE A 44 -18.02 -20.71 -4.37
C ILE A 44 -16.59 -20.79 -4.91
N VAL A 45 -16.42 -21.09 -6.20
CA VAL A 45 -15.09 -21.19 -6.83
C VAL A 45 -14.57 -19.81 -7.25
N ALA A 46 -15.44 -18.94 -7.75
CA ALA A 46 -15.05 -17.61 -8.24
C ALA A 46 -14.52 -16.71 -7.11
N ALA A 47 -15.12 -16.74 -5.91
CA ALA A 47 -14.72 -15.89 -4.82
C ALA A 47 -13.25 -16.10 -4.38
N PRO A 48 -12.79 -17.32 -4.05
CA PRO A 48 -11.38 -17.54 -3.71
C PRO A 48 -10.44 -17.34 -4.92
N PHE A 49 -10.89 -17.65 -6.14
CA PHE A 49 -10.12 -17.40 -7.35
C PHE A 49 -9.85 -15.90 -7.56
N LEU A 50 -10.89 -15.07 -7.47
CA LEU A 50 -10.75 -13.62 -7.60
C LEU A 50 -9.91 -13.04 -6.46
N ALA A 51 -10.09 -13.50 -5.23
CA ALA A 51 -9.27 -13.09 -4.10
C ALA A 51 -7.79 -13.36 -4.33
N LEU A 52 -7.44 -14.57 -4.82
CA LEU A 52 -6.07 -14.93 -5.19
C LEU A 52 -5.54 -14.07 -6.34
N MET A 53 -6.34 -13.84 -7.38
CA MET A 53 -5.96 -13.01 -8.52
C MET A 53 -5.63 -11.58 -8.08
N PHE A 54 -6.46 -10.96 -7.23
CA PHE A 54 -6.20 -9.61 -6.70
C PHE A 54 -4.97 -9.58 -5.80
N ALA A 55 -4.74 -10.60 -4.97
CA ALA A 55 -3.53 -10.69 -4.14
C ALA A 55 -2.25 -10.76 -5.00
N ILE A 56 -2.27 -11.52 -6.10
CA ILE A 56 -1.15 -11.60 -7.05
C ILE A 56 -0.92 -10.24 -7.73
N MET A 57 -1.99 -9.58 -8.20
CA MET A 57 -1.88 -8.27 -8.83
C MET A 57 -1.33 -7.22 -7.88
N GLU A 58 -1.81 -7.17 -6.63
CA GLU A 58 -1.28 -6.23 -5.64
C GLU A 58 0.20 -6.48 -5.33
N THR A 59 0.58 -7.75 -5.17
CA THR A 59 1.98 -8.12 -4.98
C THR A 59 2.85 -7.64 -6.15
N ALA A 60 2.41 -7.86 -7.39
CA ALA A 60 3.12 -7.42 -8.58
C ALA A 60 3.28 -5.89 -8.63
N ILE A 61 2.24 -5.13 -8.28
CA ILE A 61 2.29 -3.66 -8.24
C ILE A 61 3.28 -3.17 -7.16
N VAL A 62 3.28 -3.78 -5.98
CA VAL A 62 4.23 -3.44 -4.89
C VAL A 62 5.67 -3.71 -5.32
N PHE A 63 5.94 -4.83 -5.97
CA PHE A 63 7.28 -5.14 -6.53
C PHE A 63 7.68 -4.15 -7.62
N PHE A 64 6.78 -3.82 -8.53
CA PHE A 64 7.04 -2.83 -9.58
C PHE A 64 7.33 -1.45 -8.97
N ALA A 65 6.56 -1.03 -7.95
CA ALA A 65 6.81 0.20 -7.22
C ALA A 65 8.20 0.19 -6.55
N SER A 66 8.59 -0.92 -5.90
CA SER A 66 9.92 -1.07 -5.29
C SER A 66 11.04 -0.91 -6.33
N GLN A 67 10.94 -1.57 -7.48
CA GLN A 67 11.94 -1.48 -8.56
C GLN A 67 12.02 -0.05 -9.14
N THR A 68 10.89 0.61 -9.31
CA THR A 68 10.85 2.01 -9.76
C THR A 68 11.57 2.93 -8.77
N LEU A 69 11.37 2.73 -7.47
CA LEU A 69 12.01 3.53 -6.43
C LEU A 69 13.52 3.24 -6.35
N GLU A 70 13.95 1.97 -6.53
CA GLU A 70 15.36 1.57 -6.60
C GLU A 70 16.07 2.21 -7.80
N THR A 71 15.46 2.23 -8.96
CA THR A 71 16.01 2.92 -10.14
C THR A 71 16.14 4.42 -9.88
N ALA A 72 15.09 5.03 -9.30
CA ALA A 72 15.10 6.48 -9.00
C ALA A 72 16.18 6.85 -7.96
N VAL A 73 16.41 6.02 -6.92
CA VAL A 73 17.48 6.28 -5.96
C VAL A 73 18.86 6.15 -6.61
N ALA A 74 19.08 5.14 -7.45
CA ALA A 74 20.34 4.93 -8.14
C ALA A 74 20.69 6.12 -9.05
N ASP A 75 19.73 6.57 -9.87
CA ASP A 75 19.91 7.71 -10.77
C ASP A 75 20.12 9.03 -10.04
N SER A 76 19.40 9.24 -8.94
CA SER A 76 19.49 10.47 -8.14
C SER A 76 20.76 10.49 -7.27
N ALA A 77 21.17 9.34 -6.75
CA ALA A 77 22.41 9.20 -5.98
C ALA A 77 23.64 9.63 -6.78
N ARG A 78 23.65 9.42 -8.10
CA ARG A 78 24.74 9.89 -8.97
C ARG A 78 24.94 11.39 -8.94
N LEU A 79 23.90 12.19 -8.75
CA LEU A 79 24.01 13.66 -8.61
C LEU A 79 24.84 14.05 -7.38
N ILE A 80 24.75 13.27 -6.30
CA ILE A 80 25.55 13.48 -5.10
C ILE A 80 26.93 12.87 -5.27
N MET A 81 27.03 11.65 -5.77
CA MET A 81 28.28 10.91 -5.96
C MET A 81 29.28 11.69 -6.83
N THR A 82 28.81 12.30 -7.93
CA THR A 82 29.63 13.07 -8.87
C THR A 82 29.79 14.56 -8.49
N GLY A 83 29.28 14.99 -7.33
CA GLY A 83 29.40 16.35 -6.85
C GLY A 83 28.47 17.38 -7.45
N GLN A 84 27.58 17.00 -8.37
CA GLN A 84 26.66 17.94 -9.03
C GLN A 84 25.71 18.62 -8.04
N ALA A 85 25.20 17.86 -7.05
CA ALA A 85 24.31 18.40 -6.02
C ALA A 85 25.05 19.38 -5.09
N GLN A 86 26.32 19.13 -4.76
CA GLN A 86 27.13 19.99 -3.92
C GLN A 86 27.54 21.25 -4.63
N GLN A 87 28.05 21.14 -5.88
CA GLN A 87 28.43 22.31 -6.73
C GLN A 87 27.20 23.17 -7.05
N GLY A 88 26.05 22.57 -7.30
CA GLY A 88 24.77 23.27 -7.50
C GLY A 88 24.13 23.78 -6.21
N SER A 89 24.74 23.55 -5.04
CA SER A 89 24.20 23.94 -3.73
C SER A 89 22.75 23.45 -3.53
N PHE A 90 22.45 22.22 -3.94
CA PHE A 90 21.08 21.68 -3.88
C PHE A 90 20.58 21.64 -2.43
N THR A 91 19.45 22.25 -2.21
CA THR A 91 18.63 22.02 -1.02
C THR A 91 17.94 20.66 -1.10
N GLN A 92 17.47 20.15 0.05
CA GLN A 92 16.67 18.91 0.08
C GLN A 92 15.45 18.97 -0.86
N ALA A 93 14.81 20.14 -0.99
CA ALA A 93 13.67 20.34 -1.89
C ALA A 93 14.07 20.25 -3.37
N GLN A 94 15.19 20.83 -3.75
CA GLN A 94 15.70 20.75 -5.13
C GLN A 94 16.14 19.32 -5.47
N PHE A 95 16.81 18.63 -4.54
CA PHE A 95 17.14 17.22 -4.71
C PHE A 95 15.87 16.37 -4.84
N LYS A 96 14.83 16.63 -4.03
CA LYS A 96 13.53 15.97 -4.16
C LYS A 96 12.91 16.19 -5.54
N THR A 97 12.98 17.40 -6.09
CA THR A 97 12.49 17.69 -7.44
C THR A 97 13.25 16.86 -8.48
N ALA A 98 14.57 16.74 -8.36
CA ALA A 98 15.40 15.92 -9.24
C ALA A 98 15.03 14.42 -9.13
N VAL A 99 14.79 13.92 -7.92
CA VAL A 99 14.28 12.55 -7.68
C VAL A 99 12.91 12.35 -8.36
N CYS A 100 11.99 13.31 -8.15
CA CYS A 100 10.63 13.22 -8.69
C CYS A 100 10.60 13.22 -10.23
N SER A 101 11.57 13.87 -10.89
CA SER A 101 11.68 13.84 -12.35
C SER A 101 12.07 12.45 -12.91
N LYS A 102 12.58 11.54 -12.07
CA LYS A 102 12.99 10.18 -12.44
C LYS A 102 11.93 9.14 -12.09
N ILE A 103 10.94 9.50 -11.28
CA ILE A 103 9.89 8.60 -10.83
C ILE A 103 8.71 8.68 -11.77
N LEU A 104 8.22 7.50 -12.22
CA LEU A 104 6.98 7.40 -12.97
C LEU A 104 5.78 7.82 -12.10
N GLY A 105 4.69 8.28 -12.72
CA GLY A 105 3.48 8.79 -12.06
C GLY A 105 2.72 7.83 -11.15
N LEU A 106 3.37 6.74 -10.71
CA LEU A 106 2.83 5.76 -9.78
C LEU A 106 2.82 6.25 -8.33
N PHE A 107 3.67 7.25 -8.00
CA PHE A 107 3.84 7.79 -6.66
C PHE A 107 3.32 9.22 -6.58
N ASP A 108 2.71 9.59 -5.45
CA ASP A 108 2.61 10.99 -5.06
C ASP A 108 3.98 11.48 -4.60
N CYS A 109 4.77 11.92 -5.54
CA CYS A 109 6.15 12.33 -5.25
C CYS A 109 6.19 13.59 -4.40
N ALA A 110 5.28 14.52 -4.61
CA ALA A 110 5.29 15.80 -3.90
C ALA A 110 5.11 15.64 -2.39
N ASN A 111 4.15 14.81 -1.96
CA ASN A 111 3.78 14.69 -0.54
C ASN A 111 4.23 13.37 0.07
N GLY A 112 4.25 12.29 -0.71
CA GLY A 112 4.44 10.92 -0.20
C GLY A 112 5.91 10.51 -0.07
N ILE A 113 6.80 10.93 -1.01
CA ILE A 113 8.20 10.53 -0.94
C ILE A 113 8.94 11.29 0.15
N LYS A 114 9.61 10.53 1.02
CA LYS A 114 10.54 11.03 2.03
C LYS A 114 11.96 10.69 1.61
N ILE A 115 12.86 11.63 1.85
CA ILE A 115 14.27 11.55 1.47
C ILE A 115 15.14 11.73 2.70
N ASP A 116 16.06 10.81 2.90
CA ASP A 116 17.09 10.87 3.94
C ASP A 116 18.47 10.68 3.30
N VAL A 117 19.33 11.70 3.42
CA VAL A 117 20.69 11.69 2.92
C VAL A 117 21.63 11.96 4.09
N LYS A 118 22.50 11.01 4.39
CA LYS A 118 23.41 11.07 5.54
C LYS A 118 24.82 10.63 5.17
N THR A 119 25.80 11.27 5.78
CA THR A 119 27.21 10.87 5.71
C THR A 119 27.56 9.90 6.85
N TYR A 120 28.48 8.98 6.57
CA TYR A 120 28.98 7.97 7.52
C TYR A 120 30.49 7.89 7.47
N SER A 121 31.12 7.58 8.60
CA SER A 121 32.56 7.41 8.69
C SER A 121 33.08 6.11 8.07
N SER A 122 32.23 5.08 8.02
CA SER A 122 32.53 3.79 7.37
C SER A 122 31.24 3.11 6.91
N PHE A 123 31.35 2.20 5.93
CA PHE A 123 30.21 1.39 5.49
C PHE A 123 29.67 0.47 6.60
N SER A 124 30.51 0.06 7.55
CA SER A 124 30.10 -0.80 8.67
C SER A 124 29.19 -0.08 9.68
N THR A 125 29.19 1.25 9.70
CA THR A 125 28.34 2.05 10.59
C THR A 125 26.98 2.39 9.99
N VAL A 126 26.73 2.02 8.72
CA VAL A 126 25.46 2.26 8.06
C VAL A 126 24.36 1.40 8.68
N SER A 127 23.34 2.06 9.23
CA SER A 127 22.18 1.35 9.76
C SER A 127 21.27 0.90 8.59
N THR A 128 20.94 -0.39 8.58
CA THR A 128 19.96 -1.00 7.64
C THR A 128 18.57 -1.13 8.25
N ALA A 129 18.38 -0.67 9.50
CA ALA A 129 17.10 -0.74 10.18
C ALA A 129 16.03 0.08 9.45
N LYS A 130 14.80 -0.44 9.45
CA LYS A 130 13.65 0.31 8.94
C LYS A 130 13.38 1.51 9.85
N PRO A 131 13.17 2.71 9.29
CA PRO A 131 12.88 3.92 10.07
C PRO A 131 11.41 3.96 10.51
N ILE A 132 10.99 2.97 11.29
CA ILE A 132 9.63 2.82 11.82
C ILE A 132 9.69 2.88 13.35
N ASP A 133 8.81 3.62 13.99
CA ASP A 133 8.69 3.70 15.44
C ASP A 133 7.98 2.46 16.03
N ALA A 134 7.92 2.38 17.36
CA ALA A 134 7.26 1.27 18.07
C ALA A 134 5.74 1.20 17.80
N ASN A 135 5.13 2.27 17.28
CA ASN A 135 3.71 2.32 16.94
C ASN A 135 3.45 1.97 15.46
N GLY A 136 4.50 1.63 14.69
CA GLY A 136 4.39 1.31 13.27
C GLY A 136 4.33 2.52 12.34
N ASN A 137 4.67 3.72 12.80
CA ASN A 137 4.68 4.92 11.98
C ASN A 137 6.08 5.23 11.46
N LEU A 138 6.15 5.86 10.29
CA LEU A 138 7.41 6.32 9.72
C LEU A 138 8.01 7.43 10.60
N LEU A 139 9.29 7.33 10.91
CA LEU A 139 10.03 8.39 11.58
C LEU A 139 10.04 9.67 10.73
N THR A 140 10.19 10.82 11.37
CA THR A 140 10.14 12.12 10.68
C THR A 140 11.48 12.88 10.68
N ASN A 141 12.52 12.35 11.36
CA ASN A 141 13.82 12.98 11.53
C ASN A 141 14.77 12.69 10.35
N PHE A 142 14.33 12.96 9.15
CA PHE A 142 15.14 12.80 7.93
C PHE A 142 15.97 14.05 7.67
N GLY A 143 17.21 13.83 7.24
CA GLY A 143 18.18 14.88 6.94
C GLY A 143 18.60 14.95 5.48
N TYR A 144 19.35 16.00 5.15
CA TYR A 144 19.98 16.14 3.84
C TYR A 144 21.42 16.63 4.03
N THR A 145 22.37 15.70 4.01
CA THR A 145 23.80 15.96 4.14
C THR A 145 24.52 15.23 3.00
N PRO A 146 24.71 15.89 1.82
CA PRO A 146 25.31 15.25 0.66
C PRO A 146 26.81 14.98 0.79
N GLY A 147 27.47 15.50 1.83
CA GLY A 147 28.89 15.26 2.14
C GLY A 147 29.85 15.99 1.20
N ASN A 148 31.13 15.78 1.47
CA ASN A 148 32.28 16.31 0.72
C ASN A 148 32.91 15.23 -0.18
N PRO A 149 33.87 15.58 -1.05
CA PRO A 149 34.66 14.61 -1.79
C PRO A 149 35.26 13.53 -0.87
N GLY A 150 35.06 12.27 -1.22
CA GLY A 150 35.59 11.14 -0.46
C GLY A 150 34.73 10.66 0.72
N ASP A 151 33.68 11.40 1.10
CA ASP A 151 32.75 10.96 2.15
C ASP A 151 31.92 9.77 1.68
N ILE A 152 31.55 8.91 2.65
CA ILE A 152 30.59 7.85 2.43
C ILE A 152 29.19 8.42 2.66
N VAL A 153 28.34 8.33 1.65
CA VAL A 153 26.98 8.85 1.67
C VAL A 153 25.97 7.74 1.48
N VAL A 154 24.89 7.79 2.24
CA VAL A 154 23.73 6.91 2.07
C VAL A 154 22.53 7.77 1.74
N VAL A 155 21.92 7.47 0.61
CA VAL A 155 20.67 8.08 0.13
C VAL A 155 19.56 7.06 0.32
N ARG A 156 18.49 7.44 1.01
CA ARG A 156 17.29 6.61 1.17
C ARG A 156 16.08 7.36 0.63
N LEU A 157 15.34 6.69 -0.21
CA LEU A 157 14.00 7.10 -0.62
C LEU A 157 12.98 6.18 0.05
N MET A 158 11.94 6.77 0.62
CA MET A 158 10.93 6.04 1.37
C MET A 158 9.54 6.48 0.93
N TYR A 159 8.64 5.52 0.81
CA TYR A 159 7.25 5.76 0.47
C TYR A 159 6.32 4.82 1.25
N GLU A 160 5.26 5.39 1.82
CA GLU A 160 4.21 4.63 2.50
C GLU A 160 3.17 4.15 1.49
N TRP A 161 3.30 2.90 1.04
CA TRP A 161 2.41 2.32 0.05
C TRP A 161 1.14 1.77 0.71
N PRO A 162 -0.08 2.21 0.30
CA PRO A 162 -1.31 1.64 0.83
C PRO A 162 -1.52 0.22 0.32
N ILE A 163 -1.91 -0.70 1.22
CA ILE A 163 -2.29 -2.08 0.89
C ILE A 163 -3.81 -2.17 0.90
N TYR A 164 -4.39 -2.62 -0.20
CA TYR A 164 -5.83 -2.71 -0.39
C TYR A 164 -6.38 -4.13 -0.23
N VAL A 165 -5.56 -5.14 -0.51
CA VAL A 165 -5.97 -6.55 -0.46
C VAL A 165 -5.36 -7.24 0.75
N SER A 166 -6.18 -7.51 1.77
CA SER A 166 -5.80 -8.27 2.97
C SER A 166 -6.73 -9.49 3.15
N LEU A 167 -6.98 -10.21 2.05
CA LEU A 167 -7.90 -11.36 2.02
C LEU A 167 -7.15 -12.67 2.28
N LEU A 168 -7.86 -13.68 2.81
CA LEU A 168 -7.35 -15.04 3.04
C LEU A 168 -6.12 -15.11 3.97
N GLY A 169 -5.95 -14.13 4.88
CA GLY A 169 -4.79 -14.06 5.78
C GLY A 169 -3.50 -13.56 5.13
N PHE A 170 -3.54 -13.17 3.85
CA PHE A 170 -2.44 -12.55 3.16
C PHE A 170 -2.44 -11.04 3.42
N ASN A 171 -1.42 -10.53 4.09
CA ASN A 171 -1.26 -9.11 4.38
C ASN A 171 0.18 -8.67 4.12
N LEU A 172 0.37 -7.77 3.20
CA LEU A 172 1.68 -7.18 2.87
C LEU A 172 2.03 -5.98 3.73
N ALA A 173 1.10 -5.46 4.54
CA ALA A 173 1.33 -4.29 5.37
C ALA A 173 2.34 -4.60 6.50
N ASP A 174 3.30 -3.70 6.68
CA ASP A 174 4.30 -3.75 7.75
C ASP A 174 4.34 -2.44 8.58
N MET A 175 3.38 -1.54 8.34
CA MET A 175 3.20 -0.27 9.04
C MET A 175 1.79 -0.13 9.62
N ALA A 176 1.62 0.83 10.51
CA ALA A 176 0.31 1.25 10.99
C ALA A 176 -0.59 1.73 9.82
N GLY A 177 -1.92 1.55 9.99
CA GLY A 177 -2.89 1.99 8.99
C GLY A 177 -2.94 1.16 7.70
N GLY A 178 -2.47 -0.10 7.73
CA GLY A 178 -2.55 -1.01 6.58
C GLY A 178 -1.64 -0.59 5.42
N LYS A 179 -0.49 0.01 5.73
CA LYS A 179 0.49 0.45 4.73
C LYS A 179 1.72 -0.45 4.73
N ARG A 180 2.47 -0.42 3.65
CA ARG A 180 3.79 -1.04 3.51
C ARG A 180 4.84 0.03 3.28
N LEU A 181 5.95 -0.02 4.02
CA LEU A 181 7.08 0.85 3.76
C LEU A 181 7.93 0.30 2.60
N ILE A 182 7.93 1.01 1.49
CA ILE A 182 8.87 0.78 0.39
C ILE A 182 10.08 1.66 0.63
N ILE A 183 11.27 1.06 0.68
CA ILE A 183 12.54 1.75 0.89
C ILE A 183 13.48 1.36 -0.24
N ALA A 184 14.07 2.37 -0.89
CA ALA A 184 15.19 2.19 -1.78
C ALA A 184 16.42 2.89 -1.19
N THR A 185 17.58 2.23 -1.24
CA THR A 185 18.81 2.74 -0.63
C THR A 185 19.98 2.63 -1.58
N ALA A 186 20.71 3.74 -1.74
CA ALA A 186 22.01 3.76 -2.41
C ALA A 186 23.08 4.18 -1.39
N ALA A 187 24.16 3.42 -1.31
CA ALA A 187 25.32 3.72 -0.47
C ALA A 187 26.57 3.75 -1.35
N PHE A 188 27.29 4.84 -1.30
CA PHE A 188 28.45 5.07 -2.16
C PHE A 188 29.47 5.98 -1.48
N ARG A 189 30.62 6.10 -2.11
CA ARG A 189 31.63 7.10 -1.73
C ARG A 189 31.62 8.21 -2.79
N ASN A 190 31.58 9.48 -2.34
CA ASN A 190 31.69 10.64 -3.22
C ASN A 190 33.00 10.61 -4.00
N GLU A 191 32.90 10.90 -5.29
CA GLU A 191 34.08 11.06 -6.14
C GLU A 191 34.86 12.33 -5.77
N PRO A 192 36.15 12.39 -6.07
CA PRO A 192 36.91 13.64 -5.96
C PRO A 192 36.49 14.62 -7.09
N TYR A 193 35.58 15.53 -6.74
CA TYR A 193 35.17 16.64 -7.62
C TYR A 193 35.84 17.94 -7.15
N GLN A 194 36.15 18.79 -8.07
CA GLN A 194 36.74 20.13 -7.85
C GLN A 194 35.70 21.20 -8.05
#